data_ece9e470bf5a1ca3823d78f577c161e3
#
_entry.id   ece9e470bf5a1ca3823d78f577c161e3
#
_cell.length_a   1.000
_cell.length_b   1.000
_cell.length_c   1.000
_cell.angle_alpha   90.00
_cell.angle_beta   90.00
_cell.angle_gamma   90.00
#
_symmetry.space_group_name_H-M   'P 1'
#
loop_
_entity.id
_entity.type
_entity.pdbx_description
1 polymer ?
#
loop_
_entity_poly.entity_id
_entity_poly.type
_entity_poly.pdbx_seq_one_letter_code
_entity_poly.pdbx_strand_id
1 'polypeptide(L)'
;MPCVYILLSRTKTLYSHIVSLAEGGAGYTHASLALGPGCSRVYSFSRKYARFPLPSPLVREDVPGSYMARHPQTPCALYRLAVTDAQRAHISKRVAEMLLGGTHYRYSLLGSALCALDIAHERSYHYFCSQFVASVLAGCGALELPKPPSLVRPADFERMAGLDLAYAGPVCGAPGVEDIFEKGETCYGLPGRARAH
;
A
#
# COMPACT_ATOMS: atom_id res chain seq x y z
N MET A 1 -13.84 12.42 -12.82
CA MET A 1 -14.10 11.87 -11.48
C MET A 1 -12.78 11.81 -10.73
N PRO A 2 -12.74 12.20 -9.47
CA PRO A 2 -11.54 12.04 -8.66
C PRO A 2 -11.18 10.56 -8.50
N CYS A 3 -9.89 10.30 -8.27
CA CYS A 3 -9.39 8.94 -8.06
C CYS A 3 -8.52 8.89 -6.81
N VAL A 4 -8.45 7.73 -6.20
CA VAL A 4 -7.40 7.31 -5.27
C VAL A 4 -6.69 6.09 -5.85
N TYR A 5 -5.52 5.78 -5.33
CA TYR A 5 -4.74 4.66 -5.85
C TYR A 5 -4.33 3.71 -4.73
N ILE A 6 -4.22 2.44 -5.07
CA ILE A 6 -3.67 1.40 -4.21
C ILE A 6 -2.35 0.97 -4.82
N LEU A 7 -1.26 1.18 -4.10
CA LEU A 7 0.06 0.71 -4.49
C LEU A 7 0.35 -0.62 -3.79
N LEU A 8 0.48 -1.67 -4.56
CA LEU A 8 0.95 -2.97 -4.11
C LEU A 8 2.44 -3.08 -4.40
N SER A 9 3.22 -3.57 -3.45
CA SER A 9 4.66 -3.77 -3.65
C SER A 9 5.14 -5.08 -3.05
N ARG A 10 6.19 -5.65 -3.66
CA ARG A 10 6.87 -6.84 -3.16
C ARG A 10 8.09 -6.43 -2.36
N THR A 11 7.93 -6.26 -1.07
CA THR A 11 9.04 -5.91 -0.18
C THR A 11 9.84 -7.14 0.22
N LYS A 12 11.17 -7.05 0.21
CA LYS A 12 12.08 -8.11 0.67
C LYS A 12 12.35 -7.98 2.17
N THR A 13 11.35 -8.21 3.01
CA THR A 13 11.53 -8.22 4.47
C THR A 13 11.32 -9.65 5.00
N LEU A 14 11.91 -9.98 6.17
CA LEU A 14 11.73 -11.29 6.80
C LEU A 14 10.25 -11.65 6.98
N TYR A 15 9.42 -10.65 7.24
CA TYR A 15 7.97 -10.78 7.36
C TYR A 15 7.29 -11.02 6.00
N SER A 16 7.78 -10.41 4.92
CA SER A 16 7.27 -10.66 3.58
C SER A 16 7.56 -12.10 3.13
N HIS A 17 8.61 -12.74 3.66
CA HIS A 17 8.84 -14.17 3.44
C HIS A 17 7.77 -15.05 4.10
N ILE A 18 7.31 -14.70 5.31
CA ILE A 18 6.25 -15.46 6.00
C ILE A 18 4.91 -15.30 5.26
N VAL A 19 4.57 -14.08 4.87
CA VAL A 19 3.36 -13.78 4.08
C VAL A 19 3.44 -14.43 2.69
N SER A 20 4.59 -14.36 2.03
CA SER A 20 4.84 -14.96 0.72
C SER A 20 4.72 -16.49 0.74
N LEU A 21 5.16 -17.16 1.81
CA LEU A 21 4.99 -18.61 1.97
C LEU A 21 3.51 -19.00 2.09
N ALA A 22 2.71 -18.19 2.78
CA ALA A 22 1.26 -18.40 2.90
C ALA A 22 0.50 -18.12 1.59
N GLU A 23 1.07 -17.33 0.68
CA GLU A 23 0.46 -16.92 -0.61
C GLU A 23 1.06 -17.63 -1.84
N GLY A 24 1.84 -18.70 -1.66
CA GLY A 24 2.44 -19.43 -2.78
C GLY A 24 3.62 -18.74 -3.46
N GLY A 25 4.25 -17.77 -2.81
CA GLY A 25 5.58 -17.24 -3.18
C GLY A 25 5.64 -16.13 -4.24
N ALA A 26 4.57 -15.85 -4.99
CA ALA A 26 4.61 -14.96 -6.16
C ALA A 26 3.93 -13.57 -5.98
N GLY A 27 3.15 -13.37 -4.92
CA GLY A 27 2.28 -12.20 -4.73
C GLY A 27 2.95 -10.93 -4.19
N TYR A 28 2.19 -9.83 -4.16
CA TYR A 28 2.56 -8.60 -3.48
C TYR A 28 2.40 -8.78 -1.97
N THR A 29 3.35 -8.24 -1.21
CA THR A 29 3.43 -8.44 0.25
C THR A 29 3.12 -7.18 1.05
N HIS A 30 2.89 -6.06 0.38
CA HIS A 30 2.60 -4.78 1.00
C HIS A 30 1.57 -3.99 0.19
N ALA A 31 0.70 -3.26 0.87
CA ALA A 31 -0.30 -2.40 0.28
C ALA A 31 -0.24 -1.00 0.91
N SER A 32 -0.34 0.03 0.08
CA SER A 32 -0.34 1.43 0.45
C SER A 32 -1.48 2.17 -0.24
N LEU A 33 -1.99 3.21 0.39
CA LEU A 33 -3.04 4.07 -0.16
C LEU A 33 -2.44 5.39 -0.63
N ALA A 34 -2.64 5.75 -1.90
CA ALA A 34 -2.19 7.02 -2.46
C ALA A 34 -3.37 7.96 -2.72
N LEU A 35 -3.28 9.20 -2.23
CA LEU A 35 -4.32 10.23 -2.32
C LEU A 35 -4.04 11.29 -3.39
N GLY A 36 -2.87 11.27 -3.98
CA GLY A 36 -2.48 12.15 -5.08
C GLY A 36 -2.47 11.42 -6.43
N PRO A 37 -2.15 12.12 -7.51
CA PRO A 37 -1.96 11.49 -8.82
C PRO A 37 -0.85 10.42 -8.74
N GLY A 38 -1.14 9.23 -9.27
CA GLY A 38 -0.18 8.12 -9.21
C GLY A 38 0.25 7.78 -7.79
N CYS A 39 1.56 7.64 -7.59
CA CYS A 39 2.19 7.33 -6.30
C CYS A 39 2.55 8.58 -5.47
N SER A 40 1.83 9.70 -5.62
CA SER A 40 2.02 10.85 -4.74
C SER A 40 1.11 10.78 -3.51
N ARG A 41 1.59 11.27 -2.37
CA ARG A 41 0.91 11.20 -1.06
C ARG A 41 0.52 9.77 -0.67
N VAL A 42 1.51 8.88 -0.63
CA VAL A 42 1.38 7.46 -0.32
C VAL A 42 1.46 7.24 1.18
N TYR A 43 0.48 6.51 1.73
CA TYR A 43 0.36 6.22 3.16
C TYR A 43 0.22 4.72 3.40
N SER A 44 0.92 4.22 4.42
CA SER A 44 0.75 2.85 4.88
C SER A 44 1.10 2.68 6.36
N PHE A 45 0.64 1.57 6.92
CA PHE A 45 1.23 1.03 8.14
C PHE A 45 2.42 0.15 7.73
N SER A 46 3.62 0.68 7.86
CA SER A 46 4.86 -0.03 7.56
C SER A 46 5.79 -0.05 8.78
N ARG A 47 6.74 -0.98 8.80
CA ARG A 47 7.77 -0.98 9.84
C ARG A 47 8.83 0.06 9.51
N LYS A 48 9.02 1.03 10.39
CA LYS A 48 10.02 2.09 10.23
C LYS A 48 11.46 1.57 10.17
N TYR A 49 11.72 0.41 10.81
CA TYR A 49 13.05 -0.22 10.87
C TYR A 49 12.95 -1.72 10.63
N ALA A 50 13.71 -2.25 9.65
CA ALA A 50 13.75 -3.68 9.32
C ALA A 50 14.26 -4.57 10.49
N ARG A 51 15.02 -4.00 11.42
CA ARG A 51 15.66 -4.69 12.55
C ARG A 51 14.94 -4.57 13.89
N PHE A 52 13.94 -3.67 14.03
CA PHE A 52 13.22 -3.50 15.29
C PHE A 52 11.73 -3.83 15.09
N PRO A 53 11.17 -4.77 15.87
CA PRO A 53 9.77 -5.16 15.78
C PRO A 53 8.82 -4.16 16.48
N LEU A 54 9.23 -2.90 16.63
CA LEU A 54 8.37 -1.90 17.25
C LEU A 54 7.21 -1.54 16.30
N PRO A 55 5.96 -1.51 16.80
CA PRO A 55 4.81 -1.12 16.03
C PRO A 55 4.97 0.31 15.55
N SER A 56 5.03 0.50 14.23
CA SER A 56 5.08 1.82 13.62
C SER A 56 3.68 2.41 13.49
N PRO A 57 3.52 3.73 13.65
CA PRO A 57 2.28 4.42 13.29
C PRO A 57 2.06 4.41 11.77
N LEU A 58 0.94 5.00 11.33
CA LEU A 58 0.75 5.33 9.93
C LEU A 58 1.85 6.26 9.46
N VAL A 59 2.49 5.96 8.35
CA VAL A 59 3.60 6.73 7.79
C VAL A 59 3.31 7.15 6.36
N ARG A 60 3.96 8.22 5.93
CA ARG A 60 4.02 8.64 4.53
C ARG A 60 5.23 7.96 3.86
N GLU A 61 5.01 7.36 2.69
CA GLU A 61 6.03 6.56 1.98
C GLU A 61 6.63 7.27 0.76
N ASP A 62 5.96 8.29 0.23
CA ASP A 62 6.42 9.10 -0.89
C ASP A 62 7.34 10.25 -0.45
N VAL A 63 8.31 9.95 0.40
CA VAL A 63 9.26 10.94 0.92
C VAL A 63 10.71 10.45 0.76
N PRO A 64 11.69 11.36 0.58
CA PRO A 64 13.10 10.99 0.56
C PRO A 64 13.48 10.14 1.79
N GLY A 65 14.30 9.12 1.58
CA GLY A 65 14.71 8.20 2.64
C GLY A 65 13.66 7.16 3.07
N SER A 66 12.49 7.13 2.45
CA SER A 66 11.49 6.07 2.64
C SER A 66 11.99 4.72 2.10
N TYR A 67 11.23 3.64 2.36
CA TYR A 67 11.53 2.35 1.76
C TYR A 67 11.50 2.42 0.23
N MET A 68 10.52 3.10 -0.34
CA MET A 68 10.39 3.28 -1.80
C MET A 68 11.61 3.98 -2.38
N ALA A 69 12.07 5.07 -1.77
CA ALA A 69 13.25 5.81 -2.21
C ALA A 69 14.54 4.97 -2.17
N ARG A 70 14.68 4.12 -1.14
CA ARG A 70 15.88 3.26 -0.97
C ARG A 70 15.88 2.01 -1.84
N HIS A 71 14.72 1.60 -2.35
CA HIS A 71 14.55 0.36 -3.13
C HIS A 71 13.80 0.63 -4.43
N PRO A 72 14.36 1.43 -5.36
CA PRO A 72 13.70 1.89 -6.58
C PRO A 72 13.28 0.75 -7.51
N GLN A 73 14.00 -0.38 -7.48
CA GLN A 73 13.71 -1.55 -8.31
C GLN A 73 12.69 -2.53 -7.69
N THR A 74 12.04 -2.15 -6.59
CA THR A 74 10.99 -3.00 -5.99
C THR A 74 9.84 -3.18 -6.98
N PRO A 75 9.46 -4.43 -7.32
CA PRO A 75 8.29 -4.68 -8.15
C PRO A 75 7.03 -4.16 -7.48
N CYS A 76 6.22 -3.42 -8.24
CA CYS A 76 4.94 -2.89 -7.76
C CYS A 76 3.85 -2.96 -8.83
N ALA A 77 2.61 -2.85 -8.38
CA ALA A 77 1.44 -2.59 -9.21
C ALA A 77 0.63 -1.43 -8.59
N LEU A 78 0.22 -0.51 -9.43
CA LEU A 78 -0.60 0.64 -9.05
C LEU A 78 -2.01 0.44 -9.61
N TYR A 79 -2.98 0.36 -8.74
CA TYR A 79 -4.38 0.26 -9.09
C TYR A 79 -5.08 1.59 -8.84
N ARG A 80 -5.90 2.01 -9.80
CA ARG A 80 -6.72 3.20 -9.73
C ARG A 80 -8.14 2.82 -9.30
N LEU A 81 -8.70 3.58 -8.35
CA LEU A 81 -10.09 3.50 -7.93
C LEU A 81 -10.78 4.84 -8.19
N ALA A 82 -11.81 4.84 -9.02
CA ALA A 82 -12.67 6.01 -9.20
C ALA A 82 -13.53 6.20 -7.94
N VAL A 83 -13.61 7.42 -7.45
CA VAL A 83 -14.38 7.75 -6.25
C VAL A 83 -15.20 9.03 -6.47
N THR A 84 -16.24 9.23 -5.67
CA THR A 84 -16.93 10.52 -5.60
C THR A 84 -16.14 11.54 -4.80
N ASP A 85 -16.46 12.83 -4.92
CA ASP A 85 -15.83 13.87 -4.11
C ASP A 85 -16.09 13.67 -2.61
N ALA A 86 -17.28 13.20 -2.24
CA ALA A 86 -17.62 12.86 -0.85
C ALA A 86 -16.77 11.70 -0.31
N GLN A 87 -16.61 10.63 -1.07
CA GLN A 87 -15.75 9.51 -0.71
C GLN A 87 -14.29 9.95 -0.58
N ARG A 88 -13.79 10.74 -1.52
CA ARG A 88 -12.42 11.27 -1.46
C ARG A 88 -12.20 12.14 -0.22
N ALA A 89 -13.16 13.01 0.12
CA ALA A 89 -13.09 13.82 1.32
C ALA A 89 -13.07 12.95 2.59
N HIS A 90 -13.93 11.93 2.65
CA HIS A 90 -13.96 10.98 3.77
C HIS A 90 -12.63 10.22 3.91
N ILE A 91 -12.09 9.66 2.82
CA ILE A 91 -10.80 8.96 2.80
C ILE A 91 -9.69 9.89 3.31
N SER A 92 -9.62 11.12 2.78
CA SER A 92 -8.60 12.10 3.16
C SER A 92 -8.69 12.47 4.64
N LYS A 93 -9.90 12.69 5.14
CA LYS A 93 -10.18 12.97 6.56
C LYS A 93 -9.72 11.80 7.44
N ARG A 94 -10.09 10.58 7.07
CA ARG A 94 -9.73 9.38 7.85
C ARG A 94 -8.22 9.16 7.92
N VAL A 95 -7.50 9.33 6.82
CA VAL A 95 -6.03 9.26 6.78
C VAL A 95 -5.43 10.37 7.66
N ALA A 96 -5.93 11.60 7.58
CA ALA A 96 -5.45 12.70 8.41
C ALA A 96 -5.66 12.44 9.91
N GLU A 97 -6.83 11.93 10.32
CA GLU A 97 -7.11 11.53 11.70
C GLU A 97 -6.11 10.48 12.22
N MET A 98 -5.81 9.46 11.39
CA MET A 98 -4.84 8.43 11.76
C MET A 98 -3.41 8.97 11.87
N LEU A 99 -3.02 9.90 10.99
CA LEU A 99 -1.72 10.57 11.05
C LEU A 99 -1.58 11.45 12.29
N LEU A 100 -2.61 12.26 12.60
CA LEU A 100 -2.63 13.11 13.78
C LEU A 100 -2.69 12.31 15.08
N GLY A 101 -3.33 11.14 15.06
CA GLY A 101 -3.36 10.22 16.18
C GLY A 101 -2.00 9.59 16.51
N GLY A 102 -1.03 9.69 15.61
CA GLY A 102 0.37 9.31 15.83
C GLY A 102 0.53 7.91 16.45
N THR A 103 1.14 7.83 17.62
CA THR A 103 1.44 6.55 18.32
C THR A 103 0.20 5.83 18.87
N HIS A 104 -0.97 6.44 18.83
CA HIS A 104 -2.23 5.77 19.18
C HIS A 104 -2.58 4.69 18.15
N TYR A 105 -2.32 4.97 16.88
CA TYR A 105 -2.46 4.00 15.78
C TYR A 105 -1.16 3.23 15.59
N ARG A 106 -1.22 1.90 15.62
CA ARG A 106 -0.03 1.03 15.59
C ARG A 106 -0.16 -0.08 14.56
N TYR A 107 0.98 -0.57 14.10
CA TYR A 107 1.02 -1.76 13.25
C TYR A 107 0.60 -3.00 14.02
N SER A 108 -0.32 -3.80 13.46
CA SER A 108 -0.80 -5.07 14.02
C SER A 108 0.01 -6.26 13.50
N LEU A 109 1.09 -6.64 14.18
CA LEU A 109 1.84 -7.86 13.84
C LEU A 109 0.97 -9.11 14.04
N LEU A 110 0.26 -9.18 15.17
CA LEU A 110 -0.62 -10.31 15.46
C LEU A 110 -1.75 -10.43 14.43
N GLY A 111 -2.44 -9.31 14.12
CA GLY A 111 -3.52 -9.32 13.12
C GLY A 111 -3.04 -9.78 11.75
N SER A 112 -1.85 -9.35 11.35
CA SER A 112 -1.26 -9.76 10.09
C SER A 112 -0.87 -11.25 10.05
N ALA A 113 -0.34 -11.80 11.16
CA ALA A 113 -0.05 -13.23 11.27
C ALA A 113 -1.33 -14.08 11.25
N LEU A 114 -2.38 -13.64 11.96
CA LEU A 114 -3.67 -14.31 11.98
C LEU A 114 -4.38 -14.22 10.62
N CYS A 115 -4.28 -13.10 9.90
CA CYS A 115 -4.76 -12.97 8.53
C CYS A 115 -4.11 -14.01 7.59
N ALA A 116 -2.82 -14.30 7.74
CA ALA A 116 -2.14 -15.34 6.97
C ALA A 116 -2.70 -16.75 7.25
N LEU A 117 -3.31 -16.95 8.41
CA LEU A 117 -3.97 -18.20 8.82
C LEU A 117 -5.49 -18.20 8.58
N ASP A 118 -6.03 -17.19 7.88
CA ASP A 118 -7.46 -16.95 7.65
C ASP A 118 -8.28 -16.79 8.96
N ILE A 119 -7.65 -16.31 10.03
CA ILE A 119 -8.30 -16.02 11.31
C ILE A 119 -8.57 -14.52 11.41
N ALA A 120 -9.85 -14.13 11.42
CA ALA A 120 -10.24 -12.73 11.58
C ALA A 120 -9.87 -12.23 12.98
N HIS A 121 -9.11 -11.14 13.03
CA HIS A 121 -8.73 -10.50 14.29
C HIS A 121 -8.73 -8.99 14.13
N GLU A 122 -9.58 -8.33 14.88
CA GLU A 122 -9.68 -6.87 14.90
C GLU A 122 -9.34 -6.35 16.29
N ARG A 123 -8.49 -5.35 16.31
CA ARG A 123 -8.13 -4.63 17.52
C ARG A 123 -8.17 -3.13 17.24
N SER A 124 -8.87 -2.39 18.08
CA SER A 124 -8.97 -0.94 17.95
C SER A 124 -7.60 -0.29 17.81
N TYR A 125 -7.46 0.63 16.86
CA TYR A 125 -6.24 1.39 16.57
C TYR A 125 -5.02 0.56 16.11
N HIS A 126 -5.21 -0.71 15.77
CA HIS A 126 -4.15 -1.58 15.27
C HIS A 126 -4.50 -2.09 13.88
N TYR A 127 -3.65 -1.78 12.92
CA TYR A 127 -3.85 -2.12 11.52
C TYR A 127 -2.56 -2.71 10.93
N PHE A 128 -2.66 -3.67 10.06
CA PHE A 128 -1.60 -3.99 9.11
C PHE A 128 -1.90 -3.33 7.75
N CYS A 129 -0.94 -3.36 6.83
CA CYS A 129 -0.97 -2.55 5.61
C CYS A 129 -2.25 -2.71 4.79
N SER A 130 -2.61 -3.93 4.39
CA SER A 130 -3.81 -4.18 3.58
C SER A 130 -5.10 -4.00 4.36
N GLN A 131 -5.15 -4.33 5.66
CA GLN A 131 -6.29 -4.04 6.52
C GLN A 131 -6.60 -2.54 6.59
N PHE A 132 -5.56 -1.70 6.70
CA PHE A 132 -5.73 -0.24 6.69
C PHE A 132 -6.39 0.22 5.39
N VAL A 133 -5.83 -0.17 4.24
CA VAL A 133 -6.36 0.22 2.93
C VAL A 133 -7.81 -0.24 2.78
N ALA A 134 -8.08 -1.50 3.07
CA ALA A 134 -9.42 -2.09 3.00
C ALA A 134 -10.42 -1.36 3.91
N SER A 135 -10.05 -1.12 5.18
CA SER A 135 -10.93 -0.45 6.16
C SER A 135 -11.26 0.99 5.75
N VAL A 136 -10.29 1.74 5.22
CA VAL A 136 -10.52 3.13 4.80
C VAL A 136 -11.43 3.19 3.58
N LEU A 137 -11.22 2.33 2.59
CA LEU A 137 -11.99 2.34 1.35
C LEU A 137 -13.41 1.78 1.54
N ALA A 138 -13.56 0.70 2.30
CA ALA A 138 -14.88 0.13 2.60
C ALA A 138 -15.69 1.03 3.54
N GLY A 139 -15.04 1.70 4.49
CA GLY A 139 -15.71 2.57 5.46
C GLY A 139 -16.43 3.78 4.86
N CYS A 140 -16.11 4.18 3.62
CA CYS A 140 -16.84 5.21 2.86
C CYS A 140 -17.61 4.64 1.66
N GLY A 141 -17.71 3.31 1.55
CA GLY A 141 -18.38 2.67 0.42
C GLY A 141 -17.70 2.89 -0.93
N ALA A 142 -16.39 3.17 -0.94
CA ALA A 142 -15.63 3.35 -2.18
C ALA A 142 -15.23 2.00 -2.80
N LEU A 143 -15.04 0.98 -1.98
CA LEU A 143 -14.67 -0.37 -2.40
C LEU A 143 -15.50 -1.40 -1.64
N GLU A 144 -16.14 -2.30 -2.36
CA GLU A 144 -16.81 -3.45 -1.80
C GLU A 144 -15.79 -4.57 -1.54
N LEU A 145 -15.83 -5.14 -0.32
CA LEU A 145 -14.90 -6.18 0.08
C LEU A 145 -15.59 -7.53 0.11
N PRO A 146 -14.99 -8.60 -0.45
CA PRO A 146 -15.54 -9.95 -0.42
C PRO A 146 -15.41 -10.63 0.96
N LYS A 147 -14.64 -10.02 1.88
CA LYS A 147 -14.36 -10.54 3.22
C LYS A 147 -14.04 -9.38 4.18
N PRO A 148 -14.07 -9.62 5.52
CA PRO A 148 -13.73 -8.59 6.50
C PRO A 148 -12.35 -7.94 6.23
N PRO A 149 -12.16 -6.64 6.51
CA PRO A 149 -10.88 -5.96 6.30
C PRO A 149 -9.69 -6.66 6.95
N SER A 150 -9.90 -7.28 8.11
CA SER A 150 -8.87 -8.04 8.85
C SER A 150 -8.41 -9.33 8.17
N LEU A 151 -9.09 -9.76 7.10
CA LEU A 151 -8.71 -10.92 6.28
C LEU A 151 -8.22 -10.52 4.88
N VAL A 152 -8.25 -9.22 4.54
CA VAL A 152 -7.80 -8.75 3.23
C VAL A 152 -6.27 -8.77 3.15
N ARG A 153 -5.75 -9.52 2.20
CA ARG A 153 -4.31 -9.62 1.89
C ARG A 153 -3.95 -8.64 0.76
N PRO A 154 -2.68 -8.22 0.63
CA PRO A 154 -2.27 -7.37 -0.48
C PRO A 154 -2.67 -7.92 -1.86
N ALA A 155 -2.48 -9.22 -2.11
CA ALA A 155 -2.83 -9.86 -3.38
C ALA A 155 -4.34 -9.90 -3.69
N ASP A 156 -5.21 -9.77 -2.69
CA ASP A 156 -6.66 -9.75 -2.92
C ASP A 156 -7.09 -8.54 -3.76
N PHE A 157 -6.42 -7.39 -3.60
CA PHE A 157 -6.73 -6.19 -4.37
C PHE A 157 -6.58 -6.38 -5.88
N GLU A 158 -5.74 -7.30 -6.34
CA GLU A 158 -5.55 -7.60 -7.76
C GLU A 158 -6.83 -8.10 -8.45
N ARG A 159 -7.76 -8.64 -7.66
CA ARG A 159 -8.99 -9.29 -8.14
C ARG A 159 -10.27 -8.57 -7.73
N MET A 160 -10.16 -7.44 -7.02
CA MET A 160 -11.33 -6.69 -6.58
C MET A 160 -11.95 -5.90 -7.73
N ALA A 161 -13.27 -5.99 -7.87
CA ALA A 161 -14.02 -5.22 -8.83
C ALA A 161 -13.88 -3.70 -8.58
N GLY A 162 -13.85 -2.91 -9.64
CA GLY A 162 -13.72 -1.45 -9.56
C GLY A 162 -12.27 -0.94 -9.47
N LEU A 163 -11.29 -1.83 -9.41
CA LEU A 163 -9.87 -1.49 -9.45
C LEU A 163 -9.31 -1.68 -10.87
N ASP A 164 -8.81 -0.60 -11.45
CA ASP A 164 -8.16 -0.61 -12.77
C ASP A 164 -6.64 -0.61 -12.60
N LEU A 165 -5.95 -1.56 -13.21
CA LEU A 165 -4.48 -1.56 -13.24
C LEU A 165 -3.97 -0.37 -14.05
N ALA A 166 -3.31 0.59 -13.37
CA ALA A 166 -2.74 1.79 -13.98
C ALA A 166 -1.26 1.63 -14.33
N TYR A 167 -0.52 0.81 -13.57
CA TYR A 167 0.89 0.56 -13.80
C TYR A 167 1.32 -0.77 -13.17
N ALA A 168 2.27 -1.46 -13.81
CA ALA A 168 2.98 -2.59 -13.24
C ALA A 168 4.45 -2.54 -13.68
N GLY A 169 5.37 -2.61 -12.71
CA GLY A 169 6.81 -2.49 -12.97
C GLY A 169 7.60 -2.14 -11.70
N PRO A 170 8.85 -1.66 -11.84
CA PRO A 170 9.62 -1.18 -10.70
C PRO A 170 9.05 0.14 -10.15
N VAL A 171 9.19 0.37 -8.84
CA VAL A 171 8.68 1.59 -8.17
C VAL A 171 9.18 2.86 -8.85
N CYS A 172 10.45 2.91 -9.27
CA CYS A 172 11.02 4.10 -9.91
C CYS A 172 10.36 4.51 -11.24
N GLY A 173 9.66 3.60 -11.90
CA GLY A 173 8.91 3.89 -13.12
C GLY A 173 7.43 4.18 -12.88
N ALA A 174 6.96 4.13 -11.62
CA ALA A 174 5.56 4.38 -11.31
C ALA A 174 5.23 5.88 -11.44
N PRO A 175 4.04 6.24 -11.97
CA PRO A 175 3.64 7.64 -12.06
C PRO A 175 3.60 8.32 -10.68
N GLY A 176 4.09 9.54 -10.55
CA GLY A 176 4.01 10.34 -9.33
C GLY A 176 5.09 10.04 -8.29
N VAL A 177 6.15 9.32 -8.66
CA VAL A 177 7.32 9.06 -7.78
C VAL A 177 8.51 9.96 -8.09
N GLU A 178 8.38 10.85 -9.06
CA GLU A 178 9.50 11.66 -9.59
C GLU A 178 10.20 12.49 -8.50
N ASP A 179 9.42 12.97 -7.54
CA ASP A 179 9.91 13.79 -6.42
C ASP A 179 10.55 12.98 -5.28
N ILE A 180 10.42 11.66 -5.30
CA ILE A 180 10.94 10.78 -4.23
C ILE A 180 12.42 10.51 -4.43
N PHE A 181 12.86 10.44 -5.70
CA PHE A 181 14.24 10.20 -6.07
C PHE A 181 14.96 11.54 -6.22
N GLU A 182 16.08 11.72 -5.52
CA GLU A 182 16.93 12.88 -5.73
C GLU A 182 17.42 12.92 -7.18
N LYS A 183 17.52 14.14 -7.76
CA LYS A 183 17.99 14.35 -9.12
C LYS A 183 19.40 13.77 -9.29
N GLY A 184 19.50 12.56 -9.81
CA GLY A 184 20.76 11.83 -10.01
C GLY A 184 20.66 10.32 -9.88
N GLU A 185 19.70 9.79 -9.15
CA GLU A 185 19.43 8.35 -9.10
C GLU A 185 18.50 7.96 -10.24
N THR A 186 19.04 7.96 -11.45
CA THR A 186 18.35 7.43 -12.62
C THR A 186 18.20 5.91 -12.47
N CYS A 187 17.01 5.41 -12.81
CA CYS A 187 16.75 3.98 -13.00
C CYS A 187 17.60 3.46 -14.17
N TYR A 188 18.85 3.14 -13.93
CA TYR A 188 19.71 2.55 -14.93
C TYR A 188 19.28 1.10 -15.23
N GLY A 189 18.81 0.90 -16.46
CA GLY A 189 18.83 -0.37 -17.13
C GLY A 189 17.52 -1.12 -17.28
N LEU A 190 16.62 -0.63 -18.14
CA LEU A 190 15.85 -1.49 -19.04
C LEU A 190 15.56 -0.68 -20.33
N PRO A 191 15.88 -1.24 -21.53
CA PRO A 191 15.53 -0.58 -22.79
C PRO A 191 14.00 -0.50 -22.90
N GLY A 192 13.50 0.71 -23.19
CA GLY A 192 12.09 0.98 -23.38
C GLY A 192 11.47 0.00 -24.37
N ARG A 193 10.44 -0.72 -23.95
CA ARG A 193 9.54 -1.36 -24.89
C ARG A 193 8.78 -0.26 -25.62
N ALA A 194 9.15 -0.10 -26.89
CA ALA A 194 8.45 0.75 -27.84
C ALA A 194 6.95 0.46 -27.81
N ARG A 195 6.15 1.52 -27.80
CA ARG A 195 4.70 1.46 -28.08
C ARG A 195 4.53 0.84 -29.46
N ALA A 196 3.85 -0.28 -29.55
CA ALA A 196 3.27 -0.72 -30.80
C ALA A 196 1.98 0.10 -31.02
N HIS A 197 1.89 0.65 -32.24
CA HIS A 197 0.77 1.43 -32.77
C HIS A 197 -0.53 0.61 -32.82
#